data_e3ffdefe463087b6dc7ea41e5f20a5d1
#
_entry.id   e3ffdefe463087b6dc7ea41e5f20a5d1
#
_cell.length_a   1.000
_cell.length_b   1.000
_cell.length_c   1.000
_cell.angle_alpha   90.00
_cell.angle_beta   90.00
_cell.angle_gamma   90.00
#
_symmetry.space_group_name_H-M   'P 1'
#
loop_
_entity.id
_entity.type
_entity.pdbx_description
1 polymer ?
#
loop_
_entity_poly.entity_id
_entity_poly.type
_entity_poly.pdbx_seq_one_letter_code
_entity_poly.pdbx_strand_id
1 'polypeptide(L)'
;MNLIINIIVMMSLFVIGVTLFTINSFNREFILGLIFLMTFFVGVNLYGIVTRSLTTKMLSYMMGVSLLFVAGSVFGNYGVEEKAIGYSTLYDFSLYGIAASIVLLFISSFFFVLGRNSKNDITSPIPALMQAPMPRGLESKERKPQSLIESDDWEEASIEDIKSGNYEI
;
A
#
# COMPACT_ATOMS: atom_id res chain seq x y z
N MET A 1 -3.93 20.04 0.27
CA MET A 1 -4.66 19.15 1.22
C MET A 1 -3.64 18.30 1.94
N ASN A 2 -3.73 18.12 3.25
CA ASN A 2 -2.69 17.45 4.04
C ASN A 2 -2.66 15.95 3.72
N LEU A 3 -1.48 15.39 3.44
CA LEU A 3 -1.26 13.98 3.14
C LEU A 3 -1.95 13.06 4.17
N ILE A 4 -1.89 13.41 5.44
CA ILE A 4 -2.50 12.65 6.55
C ILE A 4 -4.03 12.56 6.37
N ILE A 5 -4.70 13.66 6.00
CA ILE A 5 -6.16 13.67 5.79
C ILE A 5 -6.53 12.74 4.62
N ASN A 6 -5.77 12.76 3.53
CA ASN A 6 -6.01 11.89 2.38
C ASN A 6 -5.87 10.41 2.75
N ILE A 7 -4.86 10.07 3.56
CA ILE A 7 -4.67 8.69 4.04
C ILE A 7 -5.84 8.26 4.94
N ILE A 8 -6.30 9.13 5.83
CA ILE A 8 -7.45 8.84 6.71
C ILE A 8 -8.72 8.60 5.89
N VAL A 9 -9.01 9.48 4.92
CA VAL A 9 -10.18 9.32 4.03
C VAL A 9 -10.10 8.01 3.26
N MET A 10 -8.95 7.68 2.69
CA MET A 10 -8.71 6.45 1.94
C MET A 10 -8.92 5.20 2.80
N MET A 11 -8.39 5.21 4.02
CA MET A 11 -8.57 4.11 4.98
C MET A 11 -10.02 3.98 5.44
N SER A 12 -10.73 5.11 5.66
CA SER A 12 -12.15 5.08 6.02
C SER A 12 -13.01 4.47 4.92
N LEU A 13 -12.78 4.85 3.66
CA LEU A 13 -13.49 4.27 2.52
C LEU A 13 -13.23 2.76 2.38
N PHE A 14 -11.98 2.35 2.61
CA PHE A 14 -11.61 0.93 2.59
C PHE A 14 -12.34 0.15 3.68
N VAL A 15 -12.36 0.66 4.91
CA VAL A 15 -13.06 0.03 6.05
C VAL A 15 -14.56 -0.09 5.77
N ILE A 16 -15.19 0.94 5.19
CA ILE A 16 -16.62 0.89 4.80
C ILE A 16 -16.84 -0.24 3.79
N GLY A 17 -16.00 -0.35 2.75
CA GLY A 17 -16.09 -1.42 1.75
C GLY A 17 -15.99 -2.82 2.36
N VAL A 18 -15.03 -3.04 3.26
CA VAL A 18 -14.85 -4.32 3.97
C VAL A 18 -16.03 -4.61 4.88
N THR A 19 -16.57 -3.59 5.59
CA THR A 19 -17.72 -3.76 6.47
C THR A 19 -18.97 -4.16 5.69
N LEU A 20 -19.25 -3.47 4.57
CA LEU A 20 -20.39 -3.81 3.71
C LEU A 20 -20.24 -5.22 3.11
N PHE A 21 -19.04 -5.59 2.68
CA PHE A 21 -18.75 -6.96 2.23
C PHE A 21 -19.08 -7.97 3.33
N THR A 22 -18.60 -7.73 4.55
CA THR A 22 -18.78 -8.66 5.68
C THR A 22 -20.26 -8.83 6.01
N ILE A 23 -21.04 -7.73 6.11
CA ILE A 23 -22.48 -7.77 6.42
C ILE A 23 -23.22 -8.57 5.35
N ASN A 24 -23.00 -8.30 4.05
CA ASN A 24 -23.68 -9.02 2.96
C ASN A 24 -23.26 -10.48 2.90
N SER A 25 -22.00 -10.79 3.20
CA SER A 25 -21.52 -12.15 3.25
C SER A 25 -22.18 -12.97 4.37
N PHE A 26 -22.38 -12.39 5.57
CA PHE A 26 -23.12 -13.03 6.65
C PHE A 26 -24.60 -13.26 6.30
N ASN A 27 -25.19 -12.37 5.51
CA ASN A 27 -26.57 -12.52 5.01
C ASN A 27 -26.68 -13.53 3.84
N ARG A 28 -25.64 -14.28 3.53
CA ARG A 28 -25.53 -15.21 2.40
C ARG A 28 -25.64 -14.54 1.02
N GLU A 29 -25.47 -13.23 0.96
CA GLU A 29 -25.43 -12.45 -0.28
C GLU A 29 -23.96 -12.21 -0.70
N PHE A 30 -23.18 -13.27 -0.80
CA PHE A 30 -21.73 -13.21 -1.03
C PHE A 30 -21.37 -12.42 -2.31
N ILE A 31 -22.12 -12.63 -3.40
CA ILE A 31 -21.86 -11.94 -4.68
C ILE A 31 -22.08 -10.43 -4.55
N LEU A 32 -23.14 -10.02 -3.87
CA LEU A 32 -23.43 -8.60 -3.61
C LEU A 32 -22.34 -7.98 -2.74
N GLY A 33 -21.92 -8.68 -1.70
CA GLY A 33 -20.77 -8.27 -0.87
C GLY A 33 -19.51 -8.09 -1.68
N LEU A 34 -19.19 -9.03 -2.58
CA LEU A 34 -18.02 -8.96 -3.45
C LEU A 34 -18.06 -7.73 -4.38
N ILE A 35 -19.23 -7.41 -4.94
CA ILE A 35 -19.42 -6.21 -5.78
C ILE A 35 -19.11 -4.94 -4.96
N PHE A 36 -19.62 -4.84 -3.73
CA PHE A 36 -19.31 -3.71 -2.85
C PHE A 36 -17.81 -3.62 -2.57
N LEU A 37 -17.17 -4.72 -2.17
CA LEU A 37 -15.74 -4.74 -1.89
C LEU A 37 -14.92 -4.26 -3.10
N MET A 38 -15.22 -4.77 -4.29
CA MET A 38 -14.53 -4.38 -5.53
C MET A 38 -14.77 -2.92 -5.87
N THR A 39 -16.01 -2.42 -5.75
CA THR A 39 -16.36 -1.02 -6.04
C THR A 39 -15.60 -0.07 -5.12
N PHE A 40 -15.62 -0.32 -3.81
CA PHE A 40 -14.88 0.50 -2.86
C PHE A 40 -13.37 0.39 -3.04
N PHE A 41 -12.86 -0.80 -3.34
CA PHE A 41 -11.44 -1.00 -3.61
C PHE A 41 -10.97 -0.19 -4.83
N VAL A 42 -11.72 -0.20 -5.93
CA VAL A 42 -11.43 0.64 -7.11
C VAL A 42 -11.53 2.13 -6.75
N GLY A 43 -12.57 2.54 -6.02
CA GLY A 43 -12.74 3.93 -5.57
C GLY A 43 -11.57 4.42 -4.72
N VAL A 44 -11.12 3.61 -3.76
CA VAL A 44 -9.95 3.91 -2.90
C VAL A 44 -8.68 4.06 -3.74
N ASN A 45 -8.46 3.16 -4.70
CA ASN A 45 -7.30 3.23 -5.59
C ASN A 45 -7.32 4.49 -6.45
N LEU A 46 -8.45 4.82 -7.07
CA LEU A 46 -8.60 6.04 -7.87
C LEU A 46 -8.37 7.30 -7.02
N TYR A 47 -8.97 7.36 -5.83
CA TYR A 47 -8.75 8.47 -4.91
C TYR A 47 -7.28 8.59 -4.50
N GLY A 48 -6.63 7.48 -4.16
CA GLY A 48 -5.22 7.44 -3.78
C GLY A 48 -4.27 7.88 -4.89
N ILE A 49 -4.58 7.53 -6.15
CA ILE A 49 -3.84 7.96 -7.34
C ILE A 49 -3.99 9.46 -7.55
N VAL A 50 -5.23 9.98 -7.53
CA VAL A 50 -5.52 11.41 -7.75
C VAL A 50 -4.87 12.28 -6.67
N THR A 51 -4.92 11.85 -5.42
CA THR A 51 -4.33 12.59 -4.28
C THR A 51 -2.85 12.35 -4.10
N ARG A 52 -2.23 11.46 -4.90
CA ARG A 52 -0.84 11.02 -4.77
C ARG A 52 -0.49 10.54 -3.36
N SER A 53 -1.44 9.91 -2.68
CA SER A 53 -1.29 9.40 -1.32
C SER A 53 -1.11 7.88 -1.27
N LEU A 54 -1.32 7.19 -2.40
CA LEU A 54 -1.20 5.74 -2.51
C LEU A 54 0.25 5.32 -2.66
N THR A 55 0.72 4.47 -1.74
CA THR A 55 2.03 3.82 -1.84
C THR A 55 1.84 2.35 -2.22
N THR A 56 2.81 1.77 -2.93
CA THR A 56 2.81 0.34 -3.29
C THR A 56 2.65 -0.55 -2.05
N LYS A 57 3.29 -0.15 -0.96
CA LYS A 57 3.19 -0.84 0.32
C LYS A 57 1.75 -0.86 0.86
N MET A 58 1.08 0.28 0.84
CA MET A 58 -0.29 0.45 1.28
C MET A 58 -1.26 -0.38 0.43
N LEU A 59 -1.09 -0.33 -0.90
CA LEU A 59 -1.86 -1.13 -1.84
C LEU A 59 -1.73 -2.63 -1.56
N SER A 60 -0.51 -3.13 -1.34
CA SER A 60 -0.28 -4.54 -1.02
C SER A 60 -0.97 -4.97 0.28
N TYR A 61 -0.91 -4.15 1.33
CA TYR A 61 -1.61 -4.46 2.58
C TYR A 61 -3.13 -4.46 2.41
N MET A 62 -3.70 -3.49 1.67
CA MET A 62 -5.14 -3.44 1.40
C MET A 62 -5.61 -4.67 0.61
N MET A 63 -4.84 -5.10 -0.40
CA MET A 63 -5.10 -6.34 -1.14
C MET A 63 -5.04 -7.56 -0.23
N GLY A 64 -4.00 -7.68 0.60
CA GLY A 64 -3.86 -8.77 1.55
C GLY A 64 -5.05 -8.84 2.52
N VAL A 65 -5.44 -7.73 3.12
CA VAL A 65 -6.59 -7.66 4.02
C VAL A 65 -7.89 -8.01 3.31
N SER A 66 -8.14 -7.48 2.10
CA SER A 66 -9.33 -7.80 1.32
C SER A 66 -9.43 -9.30 1.04
N LEU A 67 -8.34 -9.94 0.60
CA LEU A 67 -8.29 -11.37 0.32
C LEU A 67 -8.49 -12.23 1.58
N LEU A 68 -8.01 -11.77 2.73
CA LEU A 68 -8.23 -12.45 4.01
C LEU A 68 -9.72 -12.48 4.37
N PHE A 69 -10.42 -11.36 4.21
CA PHE A 69 -11.87 -11.30 4.43
C PHE A 69 -12.64 -12.17 3.43
N VAL A 70 -12.24 -12.14 2.14
CA VAL A 70 -12.84 -13.02 1.11
C VAL A 70 -12.61 -14.49 1.44
N ALA A 71 -11.41 -14.88 1.87
CA ALA A 71 -11.11 -16.26 2.26
C ALA A 71 -11.98 -16.73 3.44
N GLY A 72 -12.11 -15.90 4.49
CA GLY A 72 -13.00 -16.19 5.62
C GLY A 72 -14.46 -16.32 5.21
N SER A 73 -14.91 -15.47 4.30
CA SER A 73 -16.28 -15.49 3.78
C SER A 73 -16.54 -16.72 2.88
N VAL A 74 -15.58 -17.12 2.04
CA VAL A 74 -15.66 -18.36 1.24
C VAL A 74 -15.73 -19.57 2.18
N PHE A 75 -14.92 -19.59 3.23
CA PHE A 75 -14.98 -20.65 4.22
C PHE A 75 -16.37 -20.71 4.88
N GLY A 76 -16.90 -19.60 5.35
CA GLY A 76 -18.20 -19.55 6.03
C GLY A 76 -19.40 -19.89 5.14
N ASN A 77 -19.39 -19.46 3.86
CA ASN A 77 -20.51 -19.67 2.95
C ASN A 77 -20.44 -20.99 2.15
N TYR A 78 -19.23 -21.49 1.88
CA TYR A 78 -19.01 -22.66 1.00
C TYR A 78 -18.21 -23.78 1.64
N GLY A 79 -17.50 -23.50 2.74
CA GLY A 79 -16.72 -24.51 3.46
C GLY A 79 -17.51 -25.28 4.49
N VAL A 80 -18.62 -24.69 5.01
CA VAL A 80 -19.46 -25.29 6.05
C VAL A 80 -20.90 -25.35 5.55
N GLU A 81 -21.43 -26.56 5.42
CA GLU A 81 -22.82 -26.80 5.05
C GLU A 81 -23.61 -27.21 6.28
N GLU A 82 -24.70 -26.50 6.55
CA GLU A 82 -25.64 -26.86 7.62
C GLU A 82 -26.70 -27.84 7.08
N LYS A 83 -26.68 -29.06 7.61
CA LYS A 83 -27.71 -30.07 7.31
C LYS A 83 -28.63 -30.22 8.51
N ALA A 84 -29.90 -29.87 8.35
CA ALA A 84 -30.92 -30.10 9.36
C ALA A 84 -31.33 -31.59 9.39
N ILE A 85 -31.07 -32.29 10.49
CA ILE A 85 -31.50 -33.67 10.69
C ILE A 85 -32.43 -33.69 11.90
N GLY A 86 -33.74 -33.67 11.63
CA GLY A 86 -34.78 -33.61 12.68
C GLY A 86 -34.68 -32.31 13.49
N TYR A 87 -34.46 -32.43 14.80
CA TYR A 87 -34.34 -31.27 15.73
C TYR A 87 -32.89 -30.81 15.94
N SER A 88 -31.89 -31.43 15.25
CA SER A 88 -30.48 -31.10 15.37
C SER A 88 -29.91 -30.62 14.05
N THR A 89 -28.97 -29.66 14.11
CA THR A 89 -28.20 -29.21 12.97
C THR A 89 -26.84 -29.92 12.97
N LEU A 90 -26.52 -30.61 11.90
CA LEU A 90 -25.20 -31.18 11.66
C LEU A 90 -24.44 -30.27 10.69
N TYR A 91 -23.19 -29.97 11.03
CA TYR A 91 -22.28 -29.25 10.15
C TYR A 91 -21.49 -30.26 9.31
N ASP A 92 -21.63 -30.17 8.00
CA ASP A 92 -20.83 -30.93 7.04
C ASP A 92 -19.78 -30.00 6.42
N PHE A 93 -18.61 -30.54 6.09
CA PHE A 93 -17.49 -29.75 5.56
C PHE A 93 -17.32 -30.01 4.08
N SER A 94 -17.46 -28.95 3.27
CA SER A 94 -17.19 -29.02 1.84
C SER A 94 -15.69 -28.92 1.56
N LEU A 95 -15.10 -29.98 1.01
CA LEU A 95 -13.67 -30.01 0.66
C LEU A 95 -13.30 -28.90 -0.31
N TYR A 96 -14.18 -28.57 -1.26
CA TYR A 96 -13.93 -27.50 -2.26
C TYR A 96 -13.92 -26.11 -1.63
N GLY A 97 -14.85 -25.81 -0.72
CA GLY A 97 -14.89 -24.52 -0.01
C GLY A 97 -13.69 -24.33 0.90
N ILE A 98 -13.26 -25.40 1.60
CA ILE A 98 -12.06 -25.36 2.45
C ILE A 98 -10.81 -25.18 1.59
N ALA A 99 -10.64 -25.94 0.51
CA ALA A 99 -9.47 -25.82 -0.37
C ALA A 99 -9.38 -24.43 -0.98
N ALA A 100 -10.50 -23.86 -1.46
CA ALA A 100 -10.54 -22.51 -2.03
C ALA A 100 -10.15 -21.46 -0.98
N SER A 101 -10.64 -21.54 0.25
CA SER A 101 -10.30 -20.60 1.31
C SER A 101 -8.81 -20.68 1.69
N ILE A 102 -8.25 -21.88 1.76
CA ILE A 102 -6.81 -22.09 2.01
C ILE A 102 -5.95 -21.43 0.92
N VAL A 103 -6.29 -21.64 -0.35
CA VAL A 103 -5.58 -21.00 -1.49
C VAL A 103 -5.63 -19.47 -1.37
N LEU A 104 -6.80 -18.90 -1.06
CA LEU A 104 -6.95 -17.46 -0.85
C LEU A 104 -6.12 -16.94 0.32
N LEU A 105 -6.01 -17.69 1.42
CA LEU A 105 -5.14 -17.36 2.56
C LEU A 105 -3.67 -17.32 2.16
N PHE A 106 -3.20 -18.28 1.35
CA PHE A 106 -1.83 -18.27 0.84
C PHE A 106 -1.57 -17.05 -0.05
N ILE A 107 -2.49 -16.72 -0.96
CA ILE A 107 -2.38 -15.52 -1.81
C ILE A 107 -2.38 -14.26 -0.96
N SER A 108 -3.26 -14.16 0.05
CA SER A 108 -3.28 -13.05 1.01
C SER A 108 -1.94 -12.88 1.70
N SER A 109 -1.36 -13.97 2.22
CA SER A 109 -0.05 -13.96 2.88
C SER A 109 1.06 -13.45 1.95
N PHE A 110 1.03 -13.82 0.68
CA PHE A 110 1.97 -13.32 -0.32
C PHE A 110 1.91 -11.79 -0.48
N PHE A 111 0.71 -11.20 -0.47
CA PHE A 111 0.56 -9.73 -0.51
C PHE A 111 1.10 -9.04 0.75
N PHE A 112 0.98 -9.66 1.92
CA PHE A 112 1.61 -9.11 3.14
C PHE A 112 3.14 -9.13 3.05
N VAL A 113 3.73 -10.19 2.50
CA VAL A 113 5.19 -10.27 2.28
C VAL A 113 5.64 -9.22 1.26
N LEU A 114 4.90 -9.04 0.15
CA LEU A 114 5.17 -8.00 -0.84
C LEU A 114 5.10 -6.61 -0.21
N GLY A 115 4.06 -6.33 0.60
CA GLY A 115 3.93 -5.07 1.30
C GLY A 115 5.09 -4.78 2.26
N ARG A 116 5.58 -5.82 2.95
CA ARG A 116 6.73 -5.69 3.84
C ARG A 116 8.03 -5.35 3.09
N ASN A 117 8.23 -5.96 1.93
CA ASN A 117 9.45 -5.81 1.13
C ASN A 117 9.40 -4.60 0.18
N SER A 118 8.23 -4.02 -0.04
CA SER A 118 8.07 -2.86 -0.92
C SER A 118 8.70 -1.61 -0.31
N LYS A 119 9.43 -0.87 -1.13
CA LYS A 119 9.88 0.49 -0.78
C LYS A 119 8.66 1.42 -0.71
N ASN A 120 8.76 2.48 0.10
CA ASN A 120 7.69 3.47 0.25
C ASN A 120 7.60 4.42 -0.96
N ASP A 121 7.75 3.89 -2.17
CA ASP A 121 7.65 4.69 -3.38
C ASP A 121 6.18 5.06 -3.62
N ILE A 122 5.89 6.36 -3.67
CA ILE A 122 4.58 6.86 -4.06
C ILE A 122 4.39 6.46 -5.52
N THR A 123 3.34 5.70 -5.81
CA THR A 123 3.01 5.30 -7.18
C THR A 123 2.70 6.57 -7.99
N SER A 124 3.68 7.06 -8.76
CA SER A 124 3.41 8.17 -9.67
C SER A 124 2.61 7.63 -10.86
N PRO A 125 1.41 8.14 -11.12
CA PRO A 125 0.54 7.61 -12.18
C PRO A 125 0.90 8.12 -13.57
N ILE A 126 2.04 8.77 -13.73
CA ILE A 126 2.45 9.25 -15.06
C ILE A 126 3.10 8.08 -15.79
N PRO A 127 2.40 7.41 -16.75
CA PRO A 127 3.08 6.52 -17.65
C PRO A 127 4.18 7.31 -18.35
N ALA A 128 5.36 6.70 -18.51
CA ALA A 128 6.49 7.26 -19.24
C ALA A 128 6.16 7.74 -20.68
N LEU A 129 4.94 7.48 -21.15
CA LEU A 129 4.36 7.90 -22.43
C LEU A 129 4.05 9.41 -22.52
N MET A 130 4.02 10.16 -21.40
CA MET A 130 3.80 11.62 -21.41
C MET A 130 5.06 12.44 -21.14
N GLN A 131 6.21 11.83 -21.01
CA GLN A 131 7.46 12.54 -21.16
C GLN A 131 7.69 12.73 -22.66
N ALA A 132 7.05 13.77 -23.23
CA ALA A 132 7.47 14.30 -24.51
C ALA A 132 9.00 14.51 -24.43
N PRO A 133 9.78 14.08 -25.42
CA PRO A 133 11.22 14.30 -25.41
C PRO A 133 11.41 15.82 -25.32
N MET A 134 11.85 16.31 -24.16
CA MET A 134 12.30 17.69 -24.06
C MET A 134 13.39 17.87 -25.12
N PRO A 135 13.32 18.95 -25.94
CA PRO A 135 14.36 19.23 -26.89
C PRO A 135 15.70 19.26 -26.15
N ARG A 136 16.60 18.35 -26.51
CA ARG A 136 18.01 18.35 -26.09
C ARG A 136 18.63 19.67 -26.53
N GLY A 137 18.60 20.68 -25.66
CA GLY A 137 19.09 22.01 -26.07
C GLY A 137 19.44 22.94 -24.92
N LEU A 138 19.35 22.48 -23.69
CA LEU A 138 19.92 23.19 -22.54
C LEU A 138 20.60 22.12 -21.67
N GLU A 139 21.88 21.86 -21.98
CA GLU A 139 22.78 21.28 -21.00
C GLU A 139 22.81 22.23 -19.80
N SER A 140 21.88 22.01 -18.90
CA SER A 140 22.02 22.44 -17.52
C SER A 140 23.26 21.70 -17.03
N LYS A 141 24.40 22.42 -17.04
CA LYS A 141 25.63 22.04 -16.37
C LYS A 141 25.21 21.54 -14.99
N GLU A 142 25.14 20.22 -14.82
CA GLU A 142 24.97 19.58 -13.52
C GLU A 142 25.97 20.26 -12.59
N ARG A 143 25.51 21.15 -11.74
CA ARG A 143 26.25 21.45 -10.53
C ARG A 143 26.34 20.13 -9.80
N LYS A 144 27.49 19.45 -9.92
CA LYS A 144 27.88 18.42 -8.97
C LYS A 144 27.46 18.94 -7.59
N PRO A 145 26.72 18.17 -6.79
CA PRO A 145 26.54 18.54 -5.40
C PRO A 145 27.95 18.80 -4.89
N GLN A 146 28.21 20.04 -4.48
CA GLN A 146 29.43 20.42 -3.82
C GLN A 146 29.54 19.43 -2.66
N SER A 147 30.48 18.49 -2.79
CA SER A 147 30.86 17.59 -1.71
C SER A 147 30.98 18.46 -0.48
N LEU A 148 30.27 18.08 0.56
CA LEU A 148 30.50 18.57 1.91
C LEU A 148 31.99 18.87 2.02
N ILE A 149 32.31 20.13 2.31
CA ILE A 149 33.64 20.58 2.63
C ILE A 149 34.16 19.59 3.66
N GLU A 150 35.08 18.73 3.26
CA GLU A 150 35.81 17.88 4.19
C GLU A 150 36.41 18.82 5.22
N SER A 151 36.09 18.58 6.48
CA SER A 151 36.48 19.37 7.64
C SER A 151 37.99 19.37 7.94
N ASP A 152 38.77 18.82 7.03
CA ASP A 152 40.22 18.64 7.20
C ASP A 152 41.05 19.74 6.54
N ASP A 153 40.43 20.71 5.84
CA ASP A 153 41.19 21.83 5.20
C ASP A 153 41.26 23.11 6.08
N TRP A 154 40.94 23.01 7.32
CA TRP A 154 41.20 24.09 8.27
C TRP A 154 42.62 23.89 8.82
N GLU A 155 43.61 24.54 8.23
CA GLU A 155 44.92 24.68 8.85
C GLU A 155 44.76 25.49 10.15
N GLU A 156 45.02 24.85 11.27
CA GLU A 156 45.03 25.56 12.57
C GLU A 156 46.09 26.66 12.47
N ALA A 157 45.65 27.92 12.54
CA ALA A 157 46.55 29.06 12.56
C ALA A 157 47.59 28.87 13.63
N SER A 158 48.88 28.92 13.27
CA SER A 158 49.96 28.74 14.20
C SER A 158 49.98 29.88 15.25
N ILE A 159 50.44 29.59 16.46
CA ILE A 159 50.57 30.63 17.52
C ILE A 159 51.38 31.84 17.03
N GLU A 160 52.28 31.65 16.08
CA GLU A 160 53.09 32.68 15.48
C GLU A 160 52.28 33.58 14.52
N ASP A 161 51.35 33.01 13.75
CA ASP A 161 50.43 33.74 12.87
C ASP A 161 49.44 34.61 13.65
N ILE A 162 48.97 34.11 14.76
CA ILE A 162 48.11 34.89 15.68
C ILE A 162 48.86 36.07 16.28
N LYS A 163 50.15 35.92 16.62
CA LYS A 163 50.96 37.00 17.17
C LYS A 163 51.38 38.04 16.15
N SER A 164 51.53 37.68 14.90
CA SER A 164 51.90 38.60 13.83
C SER A 164 50.73 39.44 13.29
N GLY A 165 49.48 39.07 13.59
CA GLY A 165 48.26 39.74 13.11
C GLY A 165 48.07 39.58 11.62
N ASN A 166 48.70 38.61 10.97
CA ASN A 166 48.74 38.39 9.53
C ASN A 166 47.78 37.28 9.08
N TYR A 167 46.52 37.39 9.53
CA TYR A 167 45.43 36.53 9.04
C TYR A 167 44.48 37.36 8.22
N GLU A 168 44.34 36.97 6.96
CA GLU A 168 43.29 37.48 6.09
C GLU A 168 41.98 36.78 6.41
N ILE A 169 40.91 37.57 6.64
CA ILE A 169 39.52 37.10 6.86
C ILE A 169 38.83 36.85 5.54
#